data_823449ba9853b7be313848cfe9b2437b
#
_entry.id   823449ba9853b7be313848cfe9b2437b
#
_cell.length_a   1.000
_cell.length_b   1.000
_cell.length_c   1.000
_cell.angle_alpha   90.00
_cell.angle_beta   90.00
_cell.angle_gamma   90.00
#
_symmetry.space_group_name_H-M   'P 1'
#
loop_
_entity.id
_entity.type
_entity.pdbx_description
1 polymer ?
#
loop_
_entity_poly.entity_id
_entity_poly.type
_entity_poly.pdbx_seq_one_letter_code
_entity_poly.pdbx_strand_id
1 'polypeptide(L)'
;MDNSAKDVSVRKALAWKALNSMDSIWTSSMKTELKKKFFISTVESILLYGCEAWSLTAAEEKSLNGTYTRMLRKATNVHWSSHTTNETLYGKLPALSNKIAARRLRLAGHCFRHPELSAQKLVLWEPTHGHRGRGRPKTNYVDTLRRDTGAGDSAELATLMADRKVWRNHVASRLRAP
;
A
#
# COMPACT_ATOMS: atom_id res chain seq x y z
N MET A 1 -19.69 -7.47 3.72
CA MET A 1 -18.46 -7.05 4.44
C MET A 1 -17.39 -6.79 3.41
N ASP A 2 -16.69 -5.69 3.52
CA ASP A 2 -15.59 -5.38 2.59
C ASP A 2 -14.45 -6.37 2.81
N ASN A 3 -14.09 -7.11 1.77
CA ASN A 3 -13.10 -8.18 1.84
C ASN A 3 -11.70 -7.60 2.16
N SER A 4 -11.44 -6.36 1.74
CA SER A 4 -10.17 -5.65 1.99
C SER A 4 -9.93 -5.38 3.48
N ALA A 5 -10.96 -4.94 4.24
CA ALA A 5 -10.83 -4.66 5.67
C ALA A 5 -10.46 -5.90 6.49
N LYS A 6 -11.07 -7.06 6.15
CA LYS A 6 -10.76 -8.33 6.79
C LYS A 6 -9.32 -8.78 6.50
N ASP A 7 -8.90 -8.69 5.25
CA ASP A 7 -7.52 -9.05 4.86
C ASP A 7 -6.50 -8.13 5.54
N VAL A 8 -6.71 -6.82 5.54
CA VAL A 8 -5.86 -5.86 6.25
C VAL A 8 -5.71 -6.21 7.73
N SER A 9 -6.81 -6.61 8.39
CA SER A 9 -6.77 -7.02 9.80
C SER A 9 -5.91 -8.28 10.01
N VAL A 10 -6.08 -9.28 9.16
CA VAL A 10 -5.28 -10.52 9.18
C VAL A 10 -3.80 -10.21 8.94
N ARG A 11 -3.49 -9.38 7.93
CA ARG A 11 -2.11 -9.00 7.61
C ARG A 11 -1.43 -8.23 8.75
N LYS A 12 -2.15 -7.32 9.41
CA LYS A 12 -1.64 -6.64 10.62
C LYS A 12 -1.28 -7.65 11.73
N ALA A 13 -2.16 -8.62 12.00
CA ALA A 13 -1.91 -9.63 13.04
C ALA A 13 -0.70 -10.49 12.71
N LEU A 14 -0.58 -10.97 11.46
CA LEU A 14 0.56 -11.77 11.01
C LEU A 14 1.88 -10.98 11.06
N ALA A 15 1.86 -9.71 10.63
CA ALA A 15 3.04 -8.85 10.69
C ALA A 15 3.49 -8.57 12.13
N TRP A 16 2.56 -8.36 13.07
CA TRP A 16 2.87 -8.24 14.49
C TRP A 16 3.46 -9.54 15.06
N LYS A 17 2.89 -10.69 14.68
CA LYS A 17 3.44 -12.01 15.11
C LYS A 17 4.88 -12.16 14.62
N ALA A 18 5.15 -11.89 13.36
CA ALA A 18 6.49 -11.95 12.79
C ALA A 18 7.45 -10.94 13.43
N LEU A 19 7.02 -9.70 13.68
CA LEU A 19 7.81 -8.70 14.37
C LEU A 19 8.22 -9.18 15.77
N ASN A 20 7.27 -9.73 16.53
CA ASN A 20 7.51 -10.18 17.90
C ASN A 20 8.40 -11.42 17.96
N SER A 21 8.33 -12.32 16.97
CA SER A 21 9.21 -13.51 16.93
C SER A 21 10.69 -13.20 16.68
N MET A 22 11.00 -11.97 16.23
CA MET A 22 12.35 -11.52 15.92
C MET A 22 12.88 -10.46 16.92
N ASP A 23 12.38 -10.46 18.14
CA ASP A 23 12.69 -9.43 19.15
C ASP A 23 14.20 -9.31 19.45
N SER A 24 14.93 -10.43 19.46
CA SER A 24 16.39 -10.45 19.63
C SER A 24 17.14 -9.66 18.54
N ILE A 25 16.61 -9.58 17.32
CA ILE A 25 17.21 -8.79 16.23
C ILE A 25 16.98 -7.30 16.49
N TRP A 26 15.78 -6.93 16.90
CA TRP A 26 15.44 -5.52 17.13
C TRP A 26 16.16 -4.92 18.32
N THR A 27 16.42 -5.71 19.36
CA THR A 27 17.14 -5.29 20.58
C THR A 27 18.66 -5.38 20.44
N SER A 28 19.18 -6.03 19.39
CA SER A 28 20.61 -6.17 19.14
C SER A 28 21.33 -4.83 18.89
N SER A 29 22.65 -4.83 18.92
CA SER A 29 23.54 -3.69 18.58
C SER A 29 23.61 -3.38 17.07
N MET A 30 22.81 -4.06 16.24
CA MET A 30 22.77 -3.87 14.79
C MET A 30 22.44 -2.41 14.42
N LYS A 31 23.11 -1.86 13.40
CA LYS A 31 22.86 -0.50 12.91
C LYS A 31 21.39 -0.32 12.46
N THR A 32 20.80 0.82 12.80
CA THR A 32 19.38 1.15 12.48
C THR A 32 19.03 0.96 11.01
N GLU A 33 19.91 1.33 10.10
CA GLU A 33 19.68 1.15 8.66
C GLU A 33 19.58 -0.34 8.26
N LEU A 34 20.34 -1.20 8.91
CA LEU A 34 20.28 -2.64 8.67
C LEU A 34 18.99 -3.23 9.26
N LYS A 35 18.58 -2.78 10.46
CA LYS A 35 17.28 -3.14 11.05
C LYS A 35 16.12 -2.74 10.14
N LYS A 36 16.15 -1.53 9.55
CA LYS A 36 15.14 -1.08 8.57
C LYS A 36 15.10 -1.97 7.33
N LYS A 37 16.25 -2.33 6.76
CA LYS A 37 16.31 -3.25 5.61
C LYS A 37 15.71 -4.62 5.96
N PHE A 38 16.07 -5.15 7.13
CA PHE A 38 15.55 -6.43 7.61
C PHE A 38 14.04 -6.36 7.86
N PHE A 39 13.55 -5.28 8.47
CA PHE A 39 12.12 -5.02 8.66
C PHE A 39 11.35 -4.99 7.34
N ILE A 40 11.88 -4.33 6.32
CA ILE A 40 11.25 -4.24 5.00
C ILE A 40 11.16 -5.62 4.33
N SER A 41 12.23 -6.40 4.41
CA SER A 41 12.27 -7.72 3.76
C SER A 41 11.40 -8.78 4.46
N THR A 42 11.12 -8.61 5.74
CA THR A 42 10.37 -9.59 6.56
C THR A 42 8.98 -9.08 6.93
N VAL A 43 8.89 -8.17 7.88
CA VAL A 43 7.62 -7.71 8.46
C VAL A 43 6.76 -6.94 7.45
N GLU A 44 7.38 -5.99 6.72
CA GLU A 44 6.66 -5.21 5.71
C GLU A 44 6.16 -6.10 4.55
N SER A 45 6.93 -7.10 4.14
CA SER A 45 6.52 -8.01 3.07
C SER A 45 5.28 -8.83 3.46
N ILE A 46 5.17 -9.25 4.72
CA ILE A 46 3.98 -9.92 5.27
C ILE A 46 2.79 -8.96 5.32
N LEU A 47 3.01 -7.74 5.82
CA LEU A 47 1.98 -6.72 5.95
C LEU A 47 1.38 -6.34 4.60
N LEU A 48 2.21 -6.22 3.57
CA LEU A 48 1.82 -5.77 2.23
C LEU A 48 1.52 -6.91 1.25
N TYR A 49 1.42 -8.14 1.71
CA TYR A 49 1.07 -9.24 0.82
C TYR A 49 -0.37 -9.09 0.31
N GLY A 50 -0.54 -9.06 -1.01
CA GLY A 50 -1.86 -8.90 -1.66
C GLY A 50 -2.44 -7.48 -1.62
N CYS A 51 -1.66 -6.49 -1.16
CA CYS A 51 -2.12 -5.10 -1.03
C CYS A 51 -2.46 -4.44 -2.37
N GLU A 52 -2.04 -5.03 -3.47
CA GLU A 52 -2.31 -4.58 -4.83
C GLU A 52 -3.81 -4.56 -5.15
N ALA A 53 -4.58 -5.46 -4.51
CA ALA A 53 -6.02 -5.59 -4.70
C ALA A 53 -6.86 -4.76 -3.70
N TRP A 54 -6.21 -4.09 -2.74
CA TRP A 54 -6.97 -3.38 -1.69
C TRP A 54 -7.57 -2.06 -2.20
N SER A 55 -8.85 -1.87 -1.89
CA SER A 55 -9.58 -0.60 -2.06
C SER A 55 -9.80 0.01 -0.67
N LEU A 56 -8.80 0.74 -0.16
CA LEU A 56 -8.80 1.25 1.20
C LEU A 56 -9.57 2.56 1.32
N THR A 57 -10.34 2.71 2.39
CA THR A 57 -10.88 3.99 2.84
C THR A 57 -9.78 4.83 3.51
N ALA A 58 -9.98 6.15 3.60
CA ALA A 58 -9.03 7.04 4.29
C ALA A 58 -8.79 6.64 5.76
N ALA A 59 -9.82 6.13 6.45
CA ALA A 59 -9.71 5.65 7.82
C ALA A 59 -8.82 4.40 7.92
N GLU A 60 -8.96 3.46 6.99
CA GLU A 60 -8.14 2.25 6.91
C GLU A 60 -6.69 2.58 6.57
N GLU A 61 -6.46 3.49 5.61
CA GLU A 61 -5.11 3.97 5.29
C GLU A 61 -4.44 4.63 6.50
N LYS A 62 -5.15 5.50 7.23
CA LYS A 62 -4.65 6.13 8.45
C LYS A 62 -4.31 5.09 9.53
N SER A 63 -5.21 4.12 9.75
CA SER A 63 -5.00 3.03 10.70
C SER A 63 -3.81 2.15 10.33
N LEU A 64 -3.64 1.87 9.04
CA LEU A 64 -2.53 1.04 8.54
C LEU A 64 -1.19 1.77 8.66
N ASN A 65 -1.13 3.05 8.28
CA ASN A 65 0.04 3.90 8.46
C ASN A 65 0.45 4.00 9.93
N GLY A 66 -0.51 4.20 10.86
CA GLY A 66 -0.24 4.23 12.30
C GLY A 66 0.27 2.89 12.85
N THR A 67 -0.24 1.76 12.33
CA THR A 67 0.24 0.43 12.68
C THR A 67 1.69 0.23 12.19
N TYR A 68 1.98 0.57 10.95
CA TYR A 68 3.31 0.48 10.37
C TYR A 68 4.34 1.34 11.13
N THR A 69 3.99 2.57 11.48
CA THR A 69 4.84 3.46 12.27
C THR A 69 5.21 2.83 13.61
N ARG A 70 4.22 2.23 14.31
CA ARG A 70 4.47 1.53 15.59
C ARG A 70 5.39 0.32 15.41
N MET A 71 5.19 -0.47 14.36
CA MET A 71 6.06 -1.60 14.03
C MET A 71 7.48 -1.14 13.74
N LEU A 72 7.64 -0.07 12.95
CA LEU A 72 8.96 0.48 12.61
C LEU A 72 9.68 1.04 13.84
N ARG A 73 8.98 1.71 14.76
CA ARG A 73 9.54 2.16 16.05
C ARG A 73 10.07 0.97 16.86
N LYS A 74 9.30 -0.11 16.97
CA LYS A 74 9.73 -1.32 17.66
C LYS A 74 10.96 -1.94 16.96
N ALA A 75 10.94 -2.09 15.64
CA ALA A 75 12.04 -2.67 14.88
C ALA A 75 13.34 -1.87 14.96
N THR A 76 13.24 -0.55 15.09
CA THR A 76 14.42 0.34 15.24
C THR A 76 14.78 0.62 16.69
N ASN A 77 14.07 0.02 17.64
CA ASN A 77 14.25 0.23 19.10
C ASN A 77 14.15 1.71 19.51
N VAL A 78 13.22 2.45 18.88
CA VAL A 78 12.96 3.86 19.21
C VAL A 78 11.87 3.95 20.26
N HIS A 79 12.26 4.32 21.49
CA HIS A 79 11.35 4.49 22.61
C HIS A 79 10.54 5.80 22.47
N TRP A 80 9.33 5.81 23.03
CA TRP A 80 8.45 6.99 22.97
C TRP A 80 9.09 8.24 23.62
N SER A 81 9.88 8.08 24.68
CA SER A 81 10.57 9.14 25.39
C SER A 81 11.70 9.81 24.60
N SER A 82 12.13 9.23 23.47
CA SER A 82 13.16 9.83 22.59
C SER A 82 12.63 11.01 21.79
N HIS A 83 11.33 11.29 21.82
CA HIS A 83 10.66 12.35 21.05
C HIS A 83 11.00 12.35 19.55
N THR A 84 11.45 11.19 19.01
CA THR A 84 11.80 11.03 17.60
C THR A 84 10.55 11.24 16.73
N THR A 85 10.61 12.20 15.80
CA THR A 85 9.50 12.47 14.87
C THR A 85 9.31 11.33 13.88
N ASN A 86 8.14 11.26 13.25
CA ASN A 86 7.91 10.26 12.21
C ASN A 86 8.80 10.50 10.98
N GLU A 87 9.05 11.75 10.64
CA GLU A 87 9.95 12.14 9.54
C GLU A 87 11.35 11.58 9.77
N THR A 88 11.94 11.80 10.94
CA THR A 88 13.25 11.25 11.32
C THR A 88 13.23 9.72 11.32
N LEU A 89 12.15 9.10 11.83
CA LEU A 89 11.99 7.65 11.87
C LEU A 89 11.99 7.04 10.47
N TYR A 90 11.20 7.60 9.56
CA TYR A 90 11.10 7.14 8.18
C TYR A 90 12.38 7.45 7.39
N GLY A 91 12.93 8.66 7.54
CA GLY A 91 14.05 9.15 6.76
C GLY A 91 13.72 9.11 5.25
N LYS A 92 14.42 8.26 4.50
CA LYS A 92 14.20 8.09 3.05
C LYS A 92 13.09 7.09 2.69
N LEU A 93 12.40 6.50 3.66
CA LEU A 93 11.34 5.54 3.38
C LEU A 93 10.06 6.27 3.00
N PRO A 94 9.42 5.93 1.87
CA PRO A 94 8.11 6.48 1.53
C PRO A 94 7.04 5.99 2.51
N ALA A 95 5.98 6.79 2.67
CA ALA A 95 4.82 6.42 3.46
C ALA A 95 4.23 5.08 2.97
N LEU A 96 3.64 4.30 3.89
CA LEU A 96 3.11 2.99 3.54
C LEU A 96 1.99 3.07 2.50
N SER A 97 1.11 4.08 2.60
CA SER A 97 0.07 4.36 1.60
C SER A 97 0.65 4.55 0.20
N ASN A 98 1.77 5.26 0.08
CA ASN A 98 2.46 5.46 -1.19
C ASN A 98 3.03 4.14 -1.75
N LYS A 99 3.57 3.27 -0.89
CA LYS A 99 4.03 1.94 -1.30
C LYS A 99 2.89 1.08 -1.82
N ILE A 100 1.73 1.11 -1.16
CA ILE A 100 0.53 0.39 -1.58
C ILE A 100 0.05 0.92 -2.93
N ALA A 101 -0.08 2.23 -3.08
CA ALA A 101 -0.46 2.85 -4.36
C ALA A 101 0.50 2.46 -5.50
N ALA A 102 1.82 2.52 -5.26
CA ALA A 102 2.81 2.13 -6.26
C ALA A 102 2.70 0.65 -6.66
N ARG A 103 2.44 -0.27 -5.71
CA ARG A 103 2.22 -1.70 -6.01
C ARG A 103 0.95 -1.90 -6.81
N ARG A 104 -0.16 -1.27 -6.40
CA ARG A 104 -1.45 -1.29 -7.12
C ARG A 104 -1.29 -0.82 -8.56
N LEU A 105 -0.65 0.33 -8.77
CA LEU A 105 -0.40 0.85 -10.11
C LEU A 105 0.46 -0.08 -10.96
N ARG A 106 1.50 -0.71 -10.38
CA ARG A 106 2.33 -1.68 -11.10
C ARG A 106 1.51 -2.86 -11.60
N LEU A 107 0.70 -3.47 -10.71
CA LEU A 107 -0.15 -4.59 -11.08
C LEU A 107 -1.19 -4.18 -12.12
N ALA A 108 -1.90 -3.08 -11.89
CA ALA A 108 -2.94 -2.59 -12.79
C ALA A 108 -2.39 -2.34 -14.20
N GLY A 109 -1.29 -1.62 -14.32
CA GLY A 109 -0.67 -1.36 -15.62
C GLY A 109 -0.09 -2.62 -16.28
N HIS A 110 0.37 -3.60 -15.49
CA HIS A 110 0.79 -4.90 -16.04
C HIS A 110 -0.42 -5.63 -16.64
N CYS A 111 -1.46 -5.85 -15.85
CA CYS A 111 -2.66 -6.55 -16.31
C CYS A 111 -3.31 -5.86 -17.52
N PHE A 112 -3.38 -4.53 -17.52
CA PHE A 112 -3.99 -3.77 -18.62
C PHE A 112 -3.28 -4.00 -19.96
N ARG A 113 -1.95 -4.08 -19.97
CA ARG A 113 -1.14 -4.26 -21.19
C ARG A 113 -0.99 -5.72 -21.62
N HIS A 114 -1.53 -6.67 -20.88
CA HIS A 114 -1.45 -8.10 -21.15
C HIS A 114 -2.85 -8.68 -21.36
N PRO A 115 -3.37 -8.60 -22.63
CA PRO A 115 -4.74 -9.02 -22.96
C PRO A 115 -4.98 -10.52 -22.75
N GLU A 116 -3.93 -11.32 -22.71
CA GLU A 116 -3.97 -12.76 -22.39
C GLU A 116 -4.36 -13.06 -20.95
N LEU A 117 -4.21 -12.08 -20.04
CA LEU A 117 -4.58 -12.26 -18.65
C LEU A 117 -6.07 -12.00 -18.43
N SER A 118 -6.76 -12.91 -17.75
CA SER A 118 -8.17 -12.72 -17.35
C SER A 118 -8.36 -11.46 -16.49
N ALA A 119 -7.34 -11.06 -15.73
CA ALA A 119 -7.34 -9.86 -14.92
C ALA A 119 -7.43 -8.56 -15.73
N GLN A 120 -7.04 -8.56 -17.03
CA GLN A 120 -7.13 -7.40 -17.91
C GLN A 120 -8.57 -6.87 -17.98
N LYS A 121 -9.56 -7.76 -18.11
CA LYS A 121 -10.98 -7.41 -18.18
C LYS A 121 -11.51 -6.83 -16.87
N LEU A 122 -10.85 -7.09 -15.74
CA LEU A 122 -11.29 -6.69 -14.42
C LEU A 122 -10.66 -5.36 -13.95
N VAL A 123 -9.52 -4.95 -14.50
CA VAL A 123 -8.77 -3.78 -14.04
C VAL A 123 -9.57 -2.48 -14.15
N LEU A 124 -10.29 -2.29 -15.25
CA LEU A 124 -11.16 -1.14 -15.50
C LEU A 124 -12.64 -1.50 -15.47
N TRP A 125 -12.99 -2.65 -14.87
CA TRP A 125 -14.39 -3.06 -14.78
C TRP A 125 -15.16 -2.18 -13.81
N GLU A 126 -16.26 -1.65 -14.28
CA GLU A 126 -17.26 -0.92 -13.50
C GLU A 126 -18.63 -1.57 -13.70
N PRO A 127 -19.47 -1.70 -12.65
CA PRO A 127 -20.81 -2.26 -12.80
C PRO A 127 -21.66 -1.35 -13.67
N THR A 128 -22.19 -1.88 -14.78
CA THR A 128 -23.05 -1.16 -15.73
C THR A 128 -24.51 -1.14 -15.34
N HIS A 129 -24.93 -2.09 -14.48
CA HIS A 129 -26.32 -2.28 -14.08
C HIS A 129 -26.43 -2.46 -12.56
N GLY A 130 -27.47 -1.89 -11.96
CA GLY A 130 -27.82 -2.05 -10.56
C GLY A 130 -28.11 -0.71 -9.87
N HIS A 131 -29.10 -0.73 -8.97
CA HIS A 131 -29.40 0.42 -8.12
C HIS A 131 -28.42 0.42 -6.93
N ARG A 132 -27.71 1.53 -6.73
CA ARG A 132 -26.98 1.76 -5.47
C ARG A 132 -27.98 1.93 -4.34
N GLY A 133 -27.83 1.14 -3.26
CA GLY A 133 -28.56 1.36 -2.02
C GLY A 133 -28.27 2.74 -1.41
N ARG A 134 -29.16 3.22 -0.52
CA ARG A 134 -28.92 4.45 0.26
C ARG A 134 -27.64 4.30 1.10
N GLY A 135 -26.82 5.33 1.11
CA GLY A 135 -25.62 5.40 1.94
C GLY A 135 -24.40 5.94 1.21
N ARG A 136 -23.24 5.98 1.92
CA ARG A 136 -21.97 6.43 1.36
C ARG A 136 -21.56 5.49 0.21
N PRO A 137 -21.16 6.04 -0.96
CA PRO A 137 -20.66 5.24 -2.07
C PRO A 137 -19.47 4.36 -1.62
N LYS A 138 -19.49 3.07 -1.99
CA LYS A 138 -18.32 2.20 -1.77
C LYS A 138 -17.20 2.64 -2.71
N THR A 139 -15.99 2.75 -2.18
CA THR A 139 -14.79 2.97 -2.99
C THR A 139 -14.53 1.69 -3.79
N ASN A 140 -14.54 1.77 -5.11
CA ASN A 140 -14.17 0.66 -5.99
C ASN A 140 -12.68 0.72 -6.37
N TYR A 141 -12.20 -0.31 -7.05
CA TYR A 141 -10.80 -0.41 -7.45
C TYR A 141 -10.43 0.66 -8.48
N VAL A 142 -11.31 0.93 -9.46
CA VAL A 142 -11.09 1.94 -10.50
C VAL A 142 -11.04 3.35 -9.91
N ASP A 143 -11.95 3.69 -8.97
CA ASP A 143 -11.91 4.97 -8.26
C ASP A 143 -10.59 5.15 -7.50
N THR A 144 -10.06 4.05 -6.95
CA THR A 144 -8.78 4.08 -6.27
C THR A 144 -7.62 4.32 -7.23
N LEU A 145 -7.65 3.72 -8.44
CA LEU A 145 -6.65 3.97 -9.48
C LEU A 145 -6.72 5.42 -9.99
N ARG A 146 -7.93 5.97 -10.21
CA ARG A 146 -8.12 7.38 -10.59
C ARG A 146 -7.54 8.31 -9.51
N ARG A 147 -7.84 8.08 -8.25
CA ARG A 147 -7.27 8.84 -7.13
C ARG A 147 -5.74 8.77 -7.11
N ASP A 148 -5.19 7.60 -7.35
CA ASP A 148 -3.75 7.37 -7.31
C ASP A 148 -3.01 7.98 -8.51
N THR A 149 -3.68 8.19 -9.64
CA THR A 149 -3.09 8.79 -10.86
C THR A 149 -3.47 10.25 -11.06
N GLY A 150 -4.61 10.68 -10.53
CA GLY A 150 -5.23 11.97 -10.80
C GLY A 150 -6.07 11.98 -12.07
N ALA A 151 -6.31 10.82 -12.71
CA ALA A 151 -7.15 10.72 -13.91
C ALA A 151 -8.62 11.08 -13.62
N GLY A 152 -9.24 11.87 -14.48
CA GLY A 152 -10.62 12.31 -14.33
C GLY A 152 -11.64 11.20 -14.63
N ASP A 153 -11.34 10.36 -15.62
CA ASP A 153 -12.23 9.29 -16.05
C ASP A 153 -11.48 7.99 -16.41
N SER A 154 -12.24 6.95 -16.78
CA SER A 154 -11.68 5.64 -17.14
C SER A 154 -11.01 5.63 -18.52
N ALA A 155 -11.38 6.55 -19.44
CA ALA A 155 -10.77 6.64 -20.76
C ALA A 155 -9.37 7.28 -20.66
N GLU A 156 -9.24 8.35 -19.88
CA GLU A 156 -7.95 8.95 -19.56
C GLU A 156 -7.04 7.94 -18.84
N LEU A 157 -7.58 7.22 -17.84
CA LEU A 157 -6.85 6.19 -17.12
C LEU A 157 -6.34 5.09 -18.08
N ALA A 158 -7.16 4.63 -19.01
CA ALA A 158 -6.77 3.65 -20.02
C ALA A 158 -5.64 4.16 -20.92
N THR A 159 -5.71 5.42 -21.35
CA THR A 159 -4.66 6.07 -22.15
C THR A 159 -3.33 6.13 -21.39
N LEU A 160 -3.36 6.53 -20.11
CA LEU A 160 -2.17 6.55 -19.25
C LEU A 160 -1.57 5.14 -19.06
N MET A 161 -2.43 4.12 -18.89
CA MET A 161 -1.99 2.73 -18.69
C MET A 161 -1.38 2.10 -19.95
N ALA A 162 -1.83 2.51 -21.13
CA ALA A 162 -1.32 2.03 -22.42
C ALA A 162 0.14 2.44 -22.62
N ASP A 163 0.51 3.67 -22.27
CA ASP A 163 1.89 4.14 -22.33
C ASP A 163 2.70 3.66 -21.12
N ARG A 164 3.54 2.66 -21.34
CA ARG A 164 4.40 2.08 -20.29
C ARG A 164 5.37 3.10 -19.68
N LYS A 165 5.84 4.09 -20.45
CA LYS A 165 6.82 5.08 -19.98
C LYS A 165 6.14 6.12 -19.08
N VAL A 166 5.01 6.64 -19.52
CA VAL A 166 4.17 7.56 -18.72
C VAL A 166 3.72 6.88 -17.43
N TRP A 167 3.20 5.65 -17.54
CA TRP A 167 2.76 4.88 -16.37
C TRP A 167 3.87 4.64 -15.35
N ARG A 168 5.09 4.33 -15.81
CA ARG A 168 6.25 4.18 -14.92
C ARG A 168 6.54 5.46 -14.13
N ASN A 169 6.36 6.63 -14.73
CA ASN A 169 6.56 7.90 -14.05
C ASN A 169 5.52 8.12 -12.94
N HIS A 170 4.25 7.76 -13.16
CA HIS A 170 3.23 7.79 -12.11
C HIS A 170 3.57 6.85 -10.95
N VAL A 171 4.04 5.63 -11.23
CA VAL A 171 4.49 4.71 -10.17
C VAL A 171 5.69 5.29 -9.40
N ALA A 172 6.66 5.87 -10.11
CA ALA A 172 7.85 6.43 -9.48
C ALA A 172 7.55 7.66 -8.63
N SER A 173 6.61 8.51 -9.04
CA SER A 173 6.22 9.70 -8.28
C SER A 173 5.65 9.32 -6.90
N ARG A 174 4.94 8.21 -6.78
CA ARG A 174 4.40 7.73 -5.50
C ARG A 174 5.47 7.23 -4.53
N LEU A 175 6.64 6.83 -5.02
CA LEU A 175 7.73 6.32 -4.18
C LEU A 175 8.75 7.39 -3.80
N ARG A 176 8.64 8.60 -4.33
CA ARG A 176 9.45 9.73 -3.86
C ARG A 176 9.01 10.05 -2.43
N ALA A 177 9.99 10.16 -1.53
CA ALA A 177 9.71 10.66 -0.19
C ALA A 177 9.11 12.07 -0.28
N PRO A 178 8.24 12.46 0.66
CA PRO A 178 7.71 13.80 0.72
C PRO A 178 8.82 14.83 0.88
#